data_7652c389f207989e2971769dec11e32a
#
_entry.id   7652c389f207989e2971769dec11e32a
#
_cell.length_a   1.000
_cell.length_b   1.000
_cell.length_c   1.000
_cell.angle_alpha   90.00
_cell.angle_beta   90.00
_cell.angle_gamma   90.00
#
_symmetry.space_group_name_H-M   'P 1'
#
loop_
_entity.id
_entity.type
_entity.pdbx_description
1 polymer ?
#
loop_
_entity_poly.entity_id
_entity_poly.type
_entity_poly.pdbx_seq_one_letter_code
_entity_poly.pdbx_strand_id
1 'polypeptide(L)'
;MQKLLLTGFEPFLSNPINPTMAIVEALNGNIIGGYEVIGRVLSVDFTRAPQQFLTLVEEIQPTIIISLGLAAGNTRIMPERVAINIRDGEKDNQGIAYVDAPIREDGDAAYFSTLPIRHIVNRLTEAGYPAAISNSAGTYLCNNIMYEGLHYAKSHGTVQAAGFIHIPASFELAIQNGRIAGWSQVDLQAAIELALSECITND
;
A
#
# COMPACT_ATOMS: atom_id res chain seq x y z
N MET A 1 -19.20 -11.31 -7.57
CA MET A 1 -18.07 -11.63 -6.68
C MET A 1 -17.58 -10.32 -6.08
N GLN A 2 -17.25 -10.29 -4.81
CA GLN A 2 -16.67 -9.10 -4.18
C GLN A 2 -15.26 -8.86 -4.72
N LYS A 3 -14.83 -7.60 -4.75
CA LYS A 3 -13.55 -7.21 -5.33
C LYS A 3 -12.65 -6.57 -4.28
N LEU A 4 -11.38 -6.95 -4.29
CA LEU A 4 -10.32 -6.33 -3.53
C LEU A 4 -9.40 -5.60 -4.52
N LEU A 5 -9.32 -4.28 -4.42
CA LEU A 5 -8.33 -3.51 -5.17
C LEU A 5 -6.99 -3.56 -4.44
N LEU A 6 -5.99 -4.13 -5.10
CA LEU A 6 -4.60 -4.17 -4.65
C LEU A 6 -3.75 -3.26 -5.51
N THR A 7 -3.14 -2.22 -4.93
CA THR A 7 -2.25 -1.33 -5.69
C THR A 7 -0.81 -1.43 -5.21
N GLY A 8 0.12 -1.20 -6.11
CA GLY A 8 1.54 -1.03 -5.87
C GLY A 8 2.06 0.09 -6.75
N PHE A 9 3.35 0.33 -6.76
CA PHE A 9 3.96 1.42 -7.51
C PHE A 9 5.02 0.93 -8.48
N GLU A 10 5.22 1.71 -9.55
CA GLU A 10 6.36 1.59 -10.44
C GLU A 10 7.69 1.90 -9.71
N PRO A 11 8.86 1.59 -10.28
CA PRO A 11 10.16 2.01 -9.78
C PRO A 11 10.26 3.53 -9.60
N PHE A 12 10.99 3.99 -8.57
CA PHE A 12 11.08 5.41 -8.23
C PHE A 12 12.38 5.78 -7.54
N LEU A 13 12.77 7.04 -7.64
CA LEU A 13 14.01 7.57 -7.08
C LEU A 13 15.22 6.75 -7.54
N SER A 14 16.09 6.36 -6.61
CA SER A 14 17.24 5.50 -6.86
C SER A 14 16.92 3.99 -6.82
N ASN A 15 15.64 3.62 -6.72
CA ASN A 15 15.20 2.23 -6.67
C ASN A 15 14.73 1.78 -8.08
N PRO A 16 15.59 1.12 -8.88
CA PRO A 16 15.23 0.68 -10.24
C PRO A 16 14.25 -0.50 -10.27
N ILE A 17 13.98 -1.10 -9.12
CA ILE A 17 13.04 -2.19 -8.92
C ILE A 17 12.11 -1.81 -7.77
N ASN A 18 10.81 -2.06 -7.95
CA ASN A 18 9.82 -1.95 -6.89
C ASN A 18 9.13 -3.31 -6.69
N PRO A 19 9.41 -4.04 -5.59
CA PRO A 19 8.85 -5.37 -5.37
C PRO A 19 7.32 -5.38 -5.27
N THR A 20 6.69 -4.22 -4.96
CA THR A 20 5.23 -4.14 -4.91
C THR A 20 4.59 -4.36 -6.27
N MET A 21 5.25 -3.91 -7.37
CA MET A 21 4.79 -4.11 -8.73
C MET A 21 4.65 -5.61 -9.06
N ALA A 22 5.70 -6.40 -8.79
CA ALA A 22 5.68 -7.84 -9.05
C ALA A 22 4.62 -8.58 -8.22
N ILE A 23 4.40 -8.18 -6.95
CA ILE A 23 3.36 -8.76 -6.09
C ILE A 23 1.97 -8.48 -6.66
N VAL A 24 1.70 -7.23 -7.02
CA VAL A 24 0.41 -6.79 -7.56
C VAL A 24 0.08 -7.51 -8.87
N GLU A 25 1.06 -7.64 -9.76
CA GLU A 25 0.92 -8.36 -11.02
C GLU A 25 0.66 -9.86 -10.80
N ALA A 26 1.41 -10.50 -9.89
CA ALA A 26 1.27 -11.91 -9.59
C ALA A 26 -0.07 -12.28 -8.93
N LEU A 27 -0.62 -11.39 -8.11
CA LEU A 27 -1.87 -11.62 -7.40
C LEU A 27 -3.12 -11.17 -8.20
N ASN A 28 -2.94 -10.44 -9.30
CA ASN A 28 -4.06 -9.97 -10.12
C ASN A 28 -4.86 -11.13 -10.71
N GLY A 29 -6.17 -11.13 -10.47
CA GLY A 29 -7.10 -12.18 -10.91
C GLY A 29 -7.20 -13.38 -9.96
N ASN A 30 -6.39 -13.45 -8.90
CA ASN A 30 -6.50 -14.51 -7.90
C ASN A 30 -7.78 -14.34 -7.07
N ILE A 31 -8.31 -15.47 -6.60
CA ILE A 31 -9.43 -15.49 -5.66
C ILE A 31 -8.88 -15.80 -4.27
N ILE A 32 -9.03 -14.85 -3.35
CA ILE A 32 -8.62 -14.99 -1.95
C ILE A 32 -9.85 -14.80 -1.07
N GLY A 33 -10.19 -15.76 -0.24
CA GLY A 33 -11.35 -15.68 0.67
C GLY A 33 -12.69 -15.34 -0.01
N GLY A 34 -12.85 -15.68 -1.31
CA GLY A 34 -14.04 -15.36 -2.10
C GLY A 34 -14.04 -13.96 -2.74
N TYR A 35 -12.96 -13.20 -2.59
CA TYR A 35 -12.74 -11.90 -3.25
C TYR A 35 -11.84 -12.06 -4.47
N GLU A 36 -12.22 -11.44 -5.58
CA GLU A 36 -11.34 -11.28 -6.73
C GLU A 36 -10.35 -10.14 -6.48
N VAL A 37 -9.05 -10.45 -6.53
CA VAL A 37 -7.99 -9.45 -6.41
C VAL A 37 -7.81 -8.74 -7.74
N ILE A 38 -8.05 -7.44 -7.77
CA ILE A 38 -7.80 -6.58 -8.93
C ILE A 38 -6.50 -5.81 -8.68
N GLY A 39 -5.40 -6.32 -9.26
CA GLY A 39 -4.07 -5.73 -9.12
C GLY A 39 -3.85 -4.58 -10.09
N ARG A 40 -3.35 -3.42 -9.61
CA ARG A 40 -3.01 -2.27 -10.45
C ARG A 40 -1.74 -1.58 -9.98
N VAL A 41 -0.89 -1.22 -10.91
CA VAL A 41 0.34 -0.47 -10.65
C VAL A 41 0.08 1.01 -10.87
N LEU A 42 0.44 1.83 -9.89
CA LEU A 42 0.32 3.28 -9.93
C LEU A 42 1.65 3.91 -10.33
N SER A 43 1.57 5.04 -11.03
CA SER A 43 2.74 5.87 -11.30
C SER A 43 3.27 6.51 -10.02
N VAL A 44 4.57 6.84 -9.99
CA VAL A 44 5.16 7.65 -8.91
C VAL A 44 5.16 9.11 -9.36
N ASP A 45 3.99 9.72 -9.26
CA ASP A 45 3.68 11.08 -9.74
C ASP A 45 2.59 11.66 -8.84
N PHE A 46 2.86 12.76 -8.16
CA PHE A 46 1.94 13.38 -7.19
C PHE A 46 0.63 13.87 -7.80
N THR A 47 0.63 14.16 -9.10
CA THR A 47 -0.58 14.60 -9.80
C THR A 47 -1.36 13.40 -10.35
N ARG A 48 -0.65 12.47 -10.96
CA ARG A 48 -1.26 11.37 -11.72
C ARG A 48 -1.70 10.21 -10.83
N ALA A 49 -0.89 9.82 -9.83
CA ALA A 49 -1.20 8.64 -9.02
C ALA A 49 -2.54 8.76 -8.26
N PRO A 50 -2.87 9.88 -7.58
CA PRO A 50 -4.16 10.01 -6.92
C PRO A 50 -5.34 9.96 -7.90
N GLN A 51 -5.20 10.55 -9.09
CA GLN A 51 -6.24 10.51 -10.13
C GLN A 51 -6.45 9.10 -10.67
N GLN A 52 -5.35 8.38 -10.99
CA GLN A 52 -5.40 6.97 -11.39
C GLN A 52 -6.10 6.13 -10.32
N PHE A 53 -5.69 6.30 -9.07
CA PHE A 53 -6.24 5.55 -7.94
C PHE A 53 -7.74 5.77 -7.79
N LEU A 54 -8.20 7.02 -7.77
CA LEU A 54 -9.63 7.33 -7.62
C LEU A 54 -10.45 6.83 -8.82
N THR A 55 -9.95 6.98 -10.05
CA THR A 55 -10.58 6.41 -11.24
C THR A 55 -10.73 4.90 -11.12
N LEU A 56 -9.68 4.19 -10.68
CA LEU A 56 -9.74 2.74 -10.46
C LEU A 56 -10.78 2.36 -9.40
N VAL A 57 -10.84 3.10 -8.29
CA VAL A 57 -11.85 2.85 -7.24
C VAL A 57 -13.26 3.03 -7.78
N GLU A 58 -13.51 4.09 -8.57
CA GLU A 58 -14.81 4.36 -9.19
C GLU A 58 -15.21 3.32 -10.24
N GLU A 59 -14.30 2.86 -11.09
CA GLU A 59 -14.55 1.87 -12.12
C GLU A 59 -14.74 0.46 -11.55
N ILE A 60 -13.89 0.07 -10.58
CA ILE A 60 -13.86 -1.29 -10.02
C ILE A 60 -14.94 -1.48 -8.97
N GLN A 61 -15.27 -0.42 -8.21
CA GLN A 61 -16.18 -0.46 -7.06
C GLN A 61 -15.76 -1.54 -6.05
N PRO A 62 -14.51 -1.48 -5.52
CA PRO A 62 -14.01 -2.52 -4.61
C PRO A 62 -14.68 -2.44 -3.25
N THR A 63 -14.81 -3.58 -2.59
CA THR A 63 -15.24 -3.66 -1.20
C THR A 63 -14.07 -3.45 -0.23
N ILE A 64 -12.86 -3.84 -0.65
CA ILE A 64 -11.61 -3.70 0.11
C ILE A 64 -10.58 -2.99 -0.76
N ILE A 65 -9.83 -2.05 -0.17
CA ILE A 65 -8.71 -1.35 -0.81
C ILE A 65 -7.45 -1.56 0.01
N ILE A 66 -6.43 -2.15 -0.60
CA ILE A 66 -5.11 -2.31 0.01
C ILE A 66 -4.05 -1.78 -0.95
N SER A 67 -3.25 -0.84 -0.48
CA SER A 67 -2.13 -0.32 -1.24
C SER A 67 -0.82 -0.78 -0.63
N LEU A 68 0.15 -1.12 -1.47
CA LEU A 68 1.48 -1.56 -1.08
C LEU A 68 2.52 -0.50 -1.42
N GLY A 69 3.48 -0.29 -0.53
CA GLY A 69 4.62 0.59 -0.77
C GLY A 69 5.94 -0.06 -0.38
N LEU A 70 7.00 0.31 -1.09
CA LEU A 70 8.37 -0.08 -0.74
C LEU A 70 8.91 0.84 0.35
N ALA A 71 9.30 0.27 1.48
CA ALA A 71 10.10 0.93 2.51
C ALA A 71 11.49 0.27 2.56
N ALA A 72 12.37 0.66 1.64
CA ALA A 72 13.63 -0.02 1.34
C ALA A 72 14.58 -0.21 2.54
N GLY A 73 14.48 0.66 3.57
CA GLY A 73 15.26 0.54 4.81
C GLY A 73 14.65 -0.36 5.88
N ASN A 74 13.41 -0.80 5.68
CA ASN A 74 12.72 -1.66 6.64
C ASN A 74 13.05 -3.14 6.45
N THR A 75 12.94 -3.89 7.55
CA THR A 75 13.16 -5.35 7.58
C THR A 75 11.91 -6.15 7.92
N ARG A 76 10.74 -5.50 7.96
CA ARG A 76 9.46 -6.05 8.40
C ARG A 76 8.34 -5.65 7.45
N ILE A 77 7.30 -6.47 7.36
CA ILE A 77 6.00 -6.07 6.78
C ILE A 77 5.32 -5.12 7.78
N MET A 78 4.88 -3.96 7.31
CA MET A 78 4.40 -2.89 8.18
C MET A 78 3.04 -2.36 7.72
N PRO A 79 1.92 -2.91 8.22
CA PRO A 79 0.61 -2.28 8.05
C PRO A 79 0.60 -0.90 8.74
N GLU A 80 0.18 0.13 8.00
CA GLU A 80 0.13 1.51 8.45
C GLU A 80 -1.12 1.79 9.28
N ARG A 81 -0.96 2.49 10.40
CA ARG A 81 -2.06 2.84 11.30
C ARG A 81 -2.84 4.07 10.83
N VAL A 82 -2.15 5.06 10.28
CA VAL A 82 -2.70 6.39 10.04
C VAL A 82 -2.10 7.03 8.81
N ALA A 83 -2.93 7.71 8.04
CA ALA A 83 -2.52 8.66 7.00
C ALA A 83 -2.86 10.09 7.46
N ILE A 84 -1.99 11.05 7.14
CA ILE A 84 -2.15 12.46 7.49
C ILE A 84 -2.36 13.32 6.24
N ASN A 85 -3.04 14.45 6.38
CA ASN A 85 -3.35 15.36 5.28
C ASN A 85 -2.17 16.26 4.91
N ILE A 86 -1.01 15.65 4.63
CA ILE A 86 0.21 16.37 4.26
C ILE A 86 0.89 15.68 3.09
N ARG A 87 1.35 16.48 2.12
CA ARG A 87 2.30 16.11 1.07
C ARG A 87 3.60 16.86 1.30
N ASP A 88 4.66 16.12 1.51
CA ASP A 88 6.01 16.66 1.72
C ASP A 88 7.04 15.60 1.36
N GLY A 89 8.23 16.01 0.91
CA GLY A 89 9.35 15.10 0.71
C GLY A 89 10.06 15.22 -0.62
N GLU A 90 10.62 14.12 -1.06
CA GLU A 90 11.47 14.03 -2.26
C GLU A 90 10.68 14.28 -3.55
N LYS A 91 11.40 14.58 -4.62
CA LYS A 91 10.83 14.71 -5.96
C LYS A 91 10.25 13.37 -6.44
N ASP A 92 9.10 13.44 -7.09
CA ASP A 92 8.55 12.30 -7.82
C ASP A 92 9.29 12.03 -9.14
N ASN A 93 8.82 11.07 -9.94
CA ASN A 93 9.43 10.73 -11.22
C ASN A 93 9.31 11.84 -12.28
N GLN A 94 8.48 12.87 -12.06
CA GLN A 94 8.36 14.06 -12.90
C GLN A 94 9.21 15.24 -12.38
N GLY A 95 9.88 15.06 -11.25
CA GLY A 95 10.67 16.10 -10.61
C GLY A 95 9.85 17.08 -9.76
N ILE A 96 8.59 16.76 -9.46
CA ILE A 96 7.69 17.55 -8.62
C ILE A 96 7.90 17.15 -7.16
N ALA A 97 8.01 18.14 -6.28
CA ALA A 97 8.03 17.98 -4.83
C ALA A 97 7.05 18.97 -4.19
N TYR A 98 6.55 18.59 -3.04
CA TYR A 98 5.72 19.46 -2.19
C TYR A 98 6.44 19.71 -0.86
N VAL A 99 6.10 20.82 -0.23
CA VAL A 99 6.58 21.17 1.11
C VAL A 99 5.33 21.58 1.92
N ASP A 100 5.06 20.82 2.97
CA ASP A 100 3.95 21.05 3.93
C ASP A 100 2.58 21.34 3.27
N ALA A 101 2.33 20.80 2.07
CA ALA A 101 1.09 21.03 1.34
C ALA A 101 -0.02 20.06 1.77
N PRO A 102 -1.29 20.48 1.88
CA PRO A 102 -2.36 19.54 2.14
C PRO A 102 -2.59 18.60 0.94
N ILE A 103 -3.03 17.38 1.22
CA ILE A 103 -3.53 16.47 0.17
C ILE A 103 -4.89 16.98 -0.32
N ARG A 104 -5.77 17.32 0.62
CA ARG A 104 -7.09 17.91 0.37
C ARG A 104 -7.31 19.13 1.26
N GLU A 105 -7.73 20.25 0.67
CA GLU A 105 -8.00 21.50 1.41
C GLU A 105 -9.17 21.36 2.41
N ASP A 106 -10.16 20.53 2.07
CA ASP A 106 -11.39 20.28 2.84
C ASP A 106 -11.37 18.94 3.59
N GLY A 107 -10.22 18.24 3.58
CA GLY A 107 -10.09 16.94 4.22
C GLY A 107 -9.76 17.03 5.72
N ASP A 108 -10.10 15.97 6.47
CA ASP A 108 -9.70 15.87 7.87
C ASP A 108 -8.16 15.83 8.03
N ALA A 109 -7.67 16.20 9.20
CA ALA A 109 -6.23 16.20 9.48
C ALA A 109 -5.58 14.80 9.31
N ALA A 110 -6.35 13.73 9.58
CA ALA A 110 -5.87 12.35 9.46
C ALA A 110 -7.03 11.36 9.36
N TYR A 111 -6.74 10.18 8.77
CA TYR A 111 -7.63 9.02 8.77
C TYR A 111 -6.89 7.79 9.30
N PHE A 112 -7.54 7.04 10.19
CA PHE A 112 -7.03 5.74 10.63
C PHE A 112 -7.36 4.65 9.62
N SER A 113 -6.41 3.73 9.44
CA SER A 113 -6.63 2.50 8.69
C SER A 113 -7.85 1.75 9.24
N THR A 114 -8.68 1.24 8.34
CA THR A 114 -9.80 0.37 8.70
C THR A 114 -9.48 -1.11 8.48
N LEU A 115 -8.23 -1.43 8.10
CA LEU A 115 -7.74 -2.81 8.06
C LEU A 115 -7.57 -3.36 9.49
N PRO A 116 -7.73 -4.67 9.71
CA PRO A 116 -7.48 -5.31 11.01
C PRO A 116 -5.97 -5.44 11.29
N ILE A 117 -5.25 -4.29 11.32
CA ILE A 117 -3.78 -4.24 11.31
C ILE A 117 -3.12 -5.03 12.46
N ARG A 118 -3.77 -5.12 13.64
CA ARG A 118 -3.24 -5.91 14.75
C ARG A 118 -3.33 -7.41 14.44
N HIS A 119 -4.45 -7.84 13.88
CA HIS A 119 -4.66 -9.23 13.51
C HIS A 119 -3.68 -9.64 12.39
N ILE A 120 -3.53 -8.82 11.34
CA ILE A 120 -2.54 -9.03 10.27
C ILE A 120 -1.14 -9.25 10.85
N VAL A 121 -0.67 -8.37 11.74
CA VAL A 121 0.67 -8.47 12.34
C VAL A 121 0.82 -9.76 13.15
N ASN A 122 -0.18 -10.14 13.94
CA ASN A 122 -0.14 -11.36 14.73
C ASN A 122 -0.03 -12.59 13.83
N ARG A 123 -0.88 -12.69 12.79
CA ARG A 123 -0.90 -13.81 11.85
C ARG A 123 0.40 -13.92 11.04
N LEU A 124 0.93 -12.79 10.57
CA LEU A 124 2.24 -12.78 9.90
C LEU A 124 3.35 -13.29 10.82
N THR A 125 3.37 -12.83 12.07
CA THR A 125 4.38 -13.25 13.06
C THR A 125 4.26 -14.73 13.40
N GLU A 126 3.04 -15.24 13.60
CA GLU A 126 2.77 -16.67 13.81
C GLU A 126 3.22 -17.53 12.62
N ALA A 127 3.10 -17.03 11.40
CA ALA A 127 3.57 -17.67 10.18
C ALA A 127 5.10 -17.54 9.95
N GLY A 128 5.83 -16.86 10.85
CA GLY A 128 7.29 -16.69 10.77
C GLY A 128 7.74 -15.47 9.96
N TYR A 129 6.84 -14.58 9.55
CA TYR A 129 7.18 -13.35 8.86
C TYR A 129 7.36 -12.19 9.83
N PRO A 130 8.53 -11.53 9.89
CA PRO A 130 8.71 -10.33 10.69
C PRO A 130 7.71 -9.24 10.31
N ALA A 131 6.88 -8.83 11.25
CA ALA A 131 5.86 -7.81 11.04
C ALA A 131 5.72 -6.89 12.25
N ALA A 132 5.31 -5.64 12.04
CA ALA A 132 5.00 -4.68 13.08
C ALA A 132 4.03 -3.63 12.56
N ILE A 133 3.21 -3.02 13.44
CA ILE A 133 2.39 -1.88 13.07
C ILE A 133 3.29 -0.64 12.91
N SER A 134 3.14 0.08 11.82
CA SER A 134 3.72 1.41 11.63
C SER A 134 2.71 2.49 12.06
N ASN A 135 3.21 3.56 12.66
CA ASN A 135 2.41 4.71 13.09
C ASN A 135 2.57 5.93 12.16
N SER A 136 3.23 5.77 11.02
CA SER A 136 3.40 6.84 10.05
C SER A 136 3.71 6.27 8.66
N ALA A 137 2.83 6.53 7.70
CA ALA A 137 3.08 6.24 6.29
C ALA A 137 4.02 7.26 5.61
N GLY A 138 4.63 8.16 6.41
CA GLY A 138 5.40 9.29 5.92
C GLY A 138 4.51 10.41 5.38
N THR A 139 5.04 11.18 4.42
CA THR A 139 4.37 12.33 3.80
C THR A 139 4.49 12.31 2.28
N TYR A 140 5.06 11.26 1.73
CA TYR A 140 5.24 11.05 0.30
C TYR A 140 4.00 10.38 -0.33
N LEU A 141 4.12 9.83 -1.52
CA LEU A 141 3.01 9.23 -2.28
C LEU A 141 2.30 8.08 -1.56
N CYS A 142 3.01 7.32 -0.73
CA CYS A 142 2.40 6.24 0.07
C CYS A 142 1.31 6.79 1.00
N ASN A 143 1.65 7.85 1.74
CA ASN A 143 0.70 8.54 2.60
C ASN A 143 -0.44 9.17 1.78
N ASN A 144 -0.13 9.76 0.62
CA ASN A 144 -1.15 10.38 -0.24
C ASN A 144 -2.19 9.35 -0.71
N ILE A 145 -1.76 8.21 -1.26
CA ILE A 145 -2.68 7.16 -1.72
C ILE A 145 -3.45 6.53 -0.57
N MET A 146 -2.81 6.29 0.59
CA MET A 146 -3.50 5.81 1.78
C MET A 146 -4.58 6.80 2.24
N TYR A 147 -4.24 8.10 2.28
CA TYR A 147 -5.17 9.16 2.67
C TYR A 147 -6.38 9.22 1.73
N GLU A 148 -6.17 9.22 0.41
CA GLU A 148 -7.23 9.25 -0.59
C GLU A 148 -8.15 8.02 -0.48
N GLY A 149 -7.60 6.82 -0.28
CA GLY A 149 -8.38 5.60 -0.11
C GLY A 149 -9.25 5.61 1.14
N LEU A 150 -8.71 6.10 2.26
CA LEU A 150 -9.45 6.22 3.52
C LEU A 150 -10.50 7.34 3.47
N HIS A 151 -10.18 8.48 2.82
CA HIS A 151 -11.14 9.55 2.58
C HIS A 151 -12.31 9.07 1.72
N TYR A 152 -12.02 8.34 0.63
CA TYR A 152 -13.03 7.76 -0.25
C TYR A 152 -13.95 6.78 0.53
N ALA A 153 -13.35 5.86 1.29
CA ALA A 153 -14.08 4.88 2.08
C ALA A 153 -15.05 5.55 3.08
N LYS A 154 -14.57 6.61 3.79
CA LYS A 154 -15.39 7.37 4.73
C LYS A 154 -16.54 8.10 4.03
N SER A 155 -16.30 8.68 2.86
CA SER A 155 -17.26 9.53 2.16
C SER A 155 -18.35 8.74 1.43
N HIS A 156 -18.07 7.53 0.95
CA HIS A 156 -18.98 6.76 0.10
C HIS A 156 -19.63 5.56 0.80
N GLY A 157 -19.03 5.02 1.87
CA GLY A 157 -19.59 3.93 2.66
C GLY A 157 -19.67 2.56 1.94
N THR A 158 -19.19 2.45 0.71
CA THR A 158 -19.18 1.21 -0.08
C THR A 158 -17.95 0.35 0.19
N VAL A 159 -16.86 0.98 0.61
CA VAL A 159 -15.60 0.32 0.97
C VAL A 159 -15.63 -0.05 2.45
N GLN A 160 -15.59 -1.35 2.74
CA GLN A 160 -15.63 -1.89 4.10
C GLN A 160 -14.30 -1.77 4.83
N ALA A 161 -13.18 -1.94 4.09
CA ALA A 161 -11.85 -1.85 4.64
C ALA A 161 -10.88 -1.19 3.65
N ALA A 162 -10.06 -0.27 4.16
CA ALA A 162 -9.02 0.42 3.38
C ALA A 162 -7.77 0.65 4.23
N GLY A 163 -6.60 0.59 3.59
CA GLY A 163 -5.34 0.90 4.23
C GLY A 163 -4.12 0.64 3.35
N PHE A 164 -2.97 0.66 4.00
CA PHE A 164 -1.67 0.62 3.34
C PHE A 164 -0.73 -0.34 4.08
N ILE A 165 0.11 -1.06 3.34
CA ILE A 165 1.13 -1.95 3.90
C ILE A 165 2.47 -1.62 3.26
N HIS A 166 3.44 -1.18 4.06
CA HIS A 166 4.83 -1.09 3.62
C HIS A 166 5.51 -2.45 3.68
N ILE A 167 6.30 -2.75 2.65
CA ILE A 167 7.09 -3.96 2.54
C ILE A 167 8.59 -3.66 2.45
N PRO A 168 9.46 -4.59 2.88
CA PRO A 168 10.90 -4.50 2.68
C PRO A 168 11.31 -4.54 1.20
N ALA A 169 12.58 -4.25 0.94
CA ALA A 169 13.19 -4.47 -0.36
C ALA A 169 13.25 -5.97 -0.71
N SER A 170 13.19 -6.30 -2.01
CA SER A 170 13.51 -7.65 -2.48
C SER A 170 15.01 -7.89 -2.52
N PHE A 171 15.44 -9.16 -2.65
CA PHE A 171 16.86 -9.49 -2.84
C PHE A 171 17.43 -8.83 -4.09
N GLU A 172 16.65 -8.77 -5.18
CA GLU A 172 17.08 -8.15 -6.44
C GLU A 172 17.41 -6.68 -6.25
N LEU A 173 16.59 -5.95 -5.47
CA LEU A 173 16.87 -4.57 -5.14
C LEU A 173 18.06 -4.44 -4.17
N ALA A 174 18.14 -5.30 -3.15
CA ALA A 174 19.22 -5.29 -2.18
C ALA A 174 20.60 -5.61 -2.80
N ILE A 175 20.66 -6.46 -3.82
CA ILE A 175 21.90 -6.75 -4.58
C ILE A 175 22.39 -5.48 -5.29
N GLN A 176 21.47 -4.66 -5.82
CA GLN A 176 21.85 -3.42 -6.50
C GLN A 176 22.20 -2.31 -5.52
N ASN A 177 21.59 -2.31 -4.33
CA ASN A 177 21.86 -1.38 -3.25
C ASN A 177 22.45 -2.14 -2.05
N GLY A 178 23.74 -2.37 -2.02
CA GLY A 178 24.44 -3.16 -0.99
C GLY A 178 24.36 -2.63 0.45
N ARG A 179 23.50 -1.66 0.73
CA ARG A 179 23.31 -1.05 2.07
C ARG A 179 21.97 -1.36 2.70
N ILE A 180 21.07 -2.08 2.01
CA ILE A 180 19.75 -2.42 2.50
C ILE A 180 19.59 -3.95 2.63
N ALA A 181 18.78 -4.36 3.60
CA ALA A 181 18.38 -5.76 3.74
C ALA A 181 17.31 -6.10 2.70
N GLY A 182 17.35 -7.30 2.16
CA GLY A 182 16.35 -7.81 1.23
C GLY A 182 15.60 -9.02 1.78
N TRP A 183 14.45 -9.28 1.18
CA TRP A 183 13.66 -10.50 1.34
C TRP A 183 13.57 -11.24 0.00
N SER A 184 13.31 -12.54 0.06
CA SER A 184 12.89 -13.28 -1.12
C SER A 184 11.59 -12.69 -1.68
N GLN A 185 11.49 -12.48 -2.99
CA GLN A 185 10.26 -12.01 -3.63
C GLN A 185 9.09 -12.98 -3.37
N VAL A 186 9.38 -14.29 -3.29
CA VAL A 186 8.40 -15.33 -2.97
C VAL A 186 7.86 -15.15 -1.55
N ASP A 187 8.72 -14.86 -0.58
CA ASP A 187 8.30 -14.66 0.81
C ASP A 187 7.53 -13.34 0.97
N LEU A 188 7.93 -12.28 0.25
CA LEU A 188 7.17 -11.01 0.22
C LEU A 188 5.76 -11.25 -0.31
N GLN A 189 5.62 -11.97 -1.44
CA GLN A 189 4.32 -12.28 -2.02
C GLN A 189 3.48 -13.13 -1.08
N ALA A 190 4.03 -14.21 -0.52
CA ALA A 190 3.31 -15.09 0.40
C ALA A 190 2.85 -14.36 1.68
N ALA A 191 3.69 -13.48 2.22
CA ALA A 191 3.32 -12.65 3.37
C ALA A 191 2.18 -11.67 3.03
N ILE A 192 2.19 -11.06 1.85
CA ILE A 192 1.09 -10.19 1.41
C ILE A 192 -0.18 -11.02 1.15
N GLU A 193 -0.09 -12.17 0.49
CA GLU A 193 -1.25 -13.04 0.28
C GLU A 193 -1.91 -13.44 1.61
N LEU A 194 -1.11 -13.78 2.64
CA LEU A 194 -1.60 -14.01 4.00
C LEU A 194 -2.25 -12.75 4.58
N ALA A 195 -1.63 -11.58 4.45
CA ALA A 195 -2.20 -10.32 4.95
C ALA A 195 -3.55 -9.99 4.28
N LEU A 196 -3.69 -10.24 2.97
CA LEU A 196 -4.96 -10.07 2.25
C LEU A 196 -6.05 -11.00 2.79
N SER A 197 -5.72 -12.27 3.05
CA SER A 197 -6.69 -13.23 3.59
C SER A 197 -7.24 -12.81 4.95
N GLU A 198 -6.41 -12.19 5.80
CA GLU A 198 -6.82 -11.71 7.12
C GLU A 198 -7.69 -10.42 7.08
N CYS A 199 -7.67 -9.70 5.95
CA CYS A 199 -8.57 -8.56 5.73
C CYS A 199 -9.98 -9.00 5.30
N ILE A 200 -10.13 -10.24 4.88
CA ILE A 200 -11.36 -10.81 4.29
C ILE A 200 -12.13 -11.63 5.32
N THR A 201 -11.49 -12.17 6.34
CA THR A 201 -12.17 -12.91 7.41
C THR A 201 -13.08 -11.97 8.20
N ASN A 202 -14.37 -12.06 7.92
CA ASN A 202 -15.41 -11.46 8.77
C ASN A 202 -15.50 -12.31 10.05
N ASP A 203 -15.25 -11.71 11.19
CA ASP A 203 -15.77 -12.19 12.46
C ASP A 203 -17.28 -11.93 12.54
#